data_15d9f9cc8ed893f40aced45bf34e2dce
#
_entry.id   15d9f9cc8ed893f40aced45bf34e2dce
#
_cell.length_a   1.000
_cell.length_b   1.000
_cell.length_c   1.000
_cell.angle_alpha   90.00
_cell.angle_beta   90.00
_cell.angle_gamma   90.00
#
_symmetry.space_group_name_H-M   'P 1'
#
loop_
_entity.id
_entity.type
_entity.pdbx_description
1 polymer ?
#
loop_
_entity_poly.entity_id
_entity_poly.type
_entity_poly.pdbx_seq_one_letter_code
_entity_poly.pdbx_strand_id
1 'polypeptide(L)'
;MKRREFTALTTALSTAGAGGLALTGLPAQAQGGPIEGRQYQRLATPVPSSVAGKIEVVEFFWYGCPHCYVFEPTIEAWAKQLPADVVYRKVHVAFRENVKIHQRLFFTLEVMGKEEQTRPAIFNAIHRGGQSLTDPKAMAAFLAPLGVDSAKFLDTYNSFTVQTKCLQATKLQDSYNIDGVPTVAIGGRFLTSPAMAGFGLRVSEEELGQRCIAVANYLLPLARKK
;
A
#
# COMPACT_ATOMS: atom_id res chain seq x y z
N MET A 1 16.94 5.37 87.73
CA MET A 1 18.13 6.09 88.27
C MET A 1 18.77 6.87 87.11
N LYS A 2 18.76 8.20 87.30
CA LYS A 2 19.78 9.21 86.95
C LYS A 2 20.32 9.23 85.52
N ARG A 3 19.93 10.31 84.75
CA ARG A 3 20.65 11.59 84.52
C ARG A 3 21.71 11.44 83.43
N ARG A 4 21.96 12.32 82.50
CA ARG A 4 21.76 13.76 82.21
C ARG A 4 22.30 13.99 80.79
N GLU A 5 21.57 14.71 79.96
CA GLU A 5 21.94 15.94 79.28
C GLU A 5 23.41 16.17 78.92
N PHE A 6 23.72 16.51 77.70
CA PHE A 6 24.30 17.81 77.34
C PHE A 6 24.23 18.11 75.83
N THR A 7 23.78 19.28 75.59
CA THR A 7 23.68 20.05 74.35
C THR A 7 25.03 20.35 73.70
N ALA A 8 25.11 20.34 72.38
CA ALA A 8 26.01 21.24 71.66
C ALA A 8 25.48 21.49 70.26
N LEU A 9 25.12 22.72 70.05
CA LEU A 9 24.74 23.35 68.73
C LEU A 9 26.03 23.52 67.90
N THR A 10 26.02 23.03 66.65
CA THR A 10 26.97 23.55 65.68
C THR A 10 26.21 23.66 64.31
N THR A 11 25.97 24.88 63.96
CA THR A 11 25.50 25.36 62.69
C THR A 11 26.59 25.10 61.65
N ALA A 12 26.27 24.31 60.63
CA ALA A 12 27.05 24.29 59.38
C ALA A 12 26.12 24.53 58.19
N LEU A 13 26.27 25.69 57.58
CA LEU A 13 25.78 26.05 56.28
C LEU A 13 26.29 25.02 55.24
N SER A 14 25.38 24.34 54.54
CA SER A 14 25.75 23.56 53.40
C SER A 14 24.88 23.97 52.23
N THR A 15 25.52 24.53 51.28
CA THR A 15 25.09 24.99 49.94
C THR A 15 24.23 23.97 49.23
N ALA A 16 23.05 24.42 48.80
CA ALA A 16 22.17 23.69 47.90
C ALA A 16 22.85 23.53 46.53
N GLY A 17 23.36 22.35 46.27
CA GLY A 17 23.75 21.92 44.92
C GLY A 17 22.50 21.49 44.14
N ALA A 18 21.99 22.34 43.27
CA ALA A 18 21.00 21.97 42.29
C ALA A 18 21.63 21.01 41.27
N GLY A 19 21.54 19.71 41.54
CA GLY A 19 21.88 18.68 40.57
C GLY A 19 20.81 18.63 39.47
N GLY A 20 21.01 19.40 38.42
CA GLY A 20 20.23 19.29 37.20
C GLY A 20 20.44 17.91 36.59
N LEU A 21 19.41 17.07 36.63
CA LEU A 21 19.32 15.89 35.77
C LEU A 21 19.30 16.38 34.32
N ALA A 22 20.51 16.46 33.74
CA ALA A 22 20.62 16.58 32.29
C ALA A 22 20.03 15.28 31.70
N LEU A 23 18.76 15.33 31.30
CA LEU A 23 18.19 14.39 30.35
C LEU A 23 19.04 14.51 29.09
N THR A 24 20.06 13.69 28.96
CA THR A 24 20.75 13.46 27.71
C THR A 24 19.73 12.81 26.80
N GLY A 25 18.99 13.66 26.07
CA GLY A 25 18.18 13.22 24.95
C GLY A 25 19.10 12.43 24.03
N LEU A 26 18.86 11.12 23.94
CA LEU A 26 19.47 10.30 22.91
C LEU A 26 19.22 11.04 21.59
N PRO A 27 20.25 11.28 20.78
CA PRO A 27 20.03 11.89 19.47
C PRO A 27 19.03 11.00 18.76
N ALA A 28 17.86 11.56 18.39
CA ALA A 28 16.97 10.93 17.44
C ALA A 28 17.87 10.67 16.23
N GLN A 29 18.21 9.40 16.02
CA GLN A 29 18.95 9.02 14.83
C GLN A 29 18.11 9.53 13.67
N ALA A 30 18.59 10.51 12.96
CA ALA A 30 18.07 10.93 11.68
C ALA A 30 18.16 9.67 10.80
N GLN A 31 17.06 8.89 10.78
CA GLN A 31 16.94 7.76 9.90
C GLN A 31 16.99 8.38 8.52
N GLY A 32 18.12 8.21 7.82
CA GLY A 32 18.26 8.64 6.45
C GLY A 32 17.05 8.15 5.67
N GLY A 33 16.51 8.99 4.77
CA GLY A 33 15.33 8.65 3.98
C GLY A 33 15.50 7.32 3.24
N PRO A 34 14.44 6.78 2.67
CA PRO A 34 14.50 5.54 1.88
C PRO A 34 15.61 5.57 0.84
N ILE A 35 16.32 4.45 0.66
CA ILE A 35 17.48 4.33 -0.23
C ILE A 35 17.03 3.80 -1.58
N GLU A 36 17.38 4.53 -2.66
CA GLU A 36 17.17 4.08 -4.04
C GLU A 36 17.93 2.77 -4.29
N GLY A 37 17.30 1.84 -5.02
CA GLY A 37 17.82 0.49 -5.24
C GLY A 37 17.58 -0.49 -4.09
N ARG A 38 16.96 -0.05 -2.97
CA ARG A 38 16.57 -0.90 -1.84
C ARG A 38 15.09 -0.77 -1.53
N GLN A 39 14.68 0.34 -0.90
CA GLN A 39 13.28 0.58 -0.52
C GLN A 39 12.42 1.12 -1.65
N TYR A 40 13.03 1.67 -2.70
CA TYR A 40 12.36 2.06 -3.93
C TYR A 40 13.31 1.99 -5.12
N GLN A 41 12.74 2.00 -6.31
CA GLN A 41 13.47 2.09 -7.57
C GLN A 41 13.00 3.33 -8.34
N ARG A 42 13.93 3.93 -9.09
CA ARG A 42 13.60 4.93 -10.10
C ARG A 42 13.52 4.27 -11.46
N LEU A 43 12.47 4.57 -12.21
CA LEU A 43 12.37 4.12 -13.60
C LEU A 43 13.39 4.83 -14.48
N ALA A 44 14.07 4.09 -15.33
CA ALA A 44 14.99 4.67 -16.32
C ALA A 44 14.25 5.57 -17.32
N THR A 45 13.04 5.17 -17.71
CA THR A 45 12.16 5.96 -18.57
C THR A 45 10.87 6.23 -17.81
N PRO A 46 10.53 7.51 -17.56
CA PRO A 46 9.26 7.85 -16.92
C PRO A 46 8.06 7.44 -17.76
N VAL A 47 7.02 6.93 -17.11
CA VAL A 47 5.74 6.63 -17.72
C VAL A 47 4.81 7.84 -17.56
N PRO A 48 4.25 8.40 -18.63
CA PRO A 48 3.36 9.56 -18.54
C PRO A 48 2.13 9.26 -17.68
N SER A 49 1.71 10.26 -16.88
CA SER A 49 0.43 10.16 -16.15
C SER A 49 -0.75 10.13 -17.12
N SER A 50 -1.73 9.30 -16.83
CA SER A 50 -3.01 9.28 -17.57
C SER A 50 -3.92 10.48 -17.23
N VAL A 51 -3.60 11.23 -16.18
CA VAL A 51 -4.37 12.39 -15.71
C VAL A 51 -3.49 13.63 -15.74
N ALA A 52 -3.81 14.55 -16.66
CA ALA A 52 -3.04 15.77 -16.83
C ALA A 52 -3.02 16.62 -15.54
N GLY A 53 -1.83 17.14 -15.20
CA GLY A 53 -1.63 18.04 -14.06
C GLY A 53 -1.70 17.37 -12.68
N LYS A 54 -1.82 16.06 -12.62
CA LYS A 54 -1.86 15.31 -11.35
C LYS A 54 -0.74 14.29 -11.26
N ILE A 55 -0.35 13.98 -10.02
CA ILE A 55 0.53 12.86 -9.73
C ILE A 55 -0.33 11.59 -9.68
N GLU A 56 -0.04 10.67 -10.56
CA GLU A 56 -0.73 9.38 -10.55
C GLU A 56 0.01 8.40 -9.64
N VAL A 57 -0.73 7.76 -8.75
CA VAL A 57 -0.30 6.60 -7.97
C VAL A 57 -1.03 5.39 -8.51
N VAL A 58 -0.29 4.40 -8.96
CA VAL A 58 -0.84 3.16 -9.51
C VAL A 58 -0.43 2.01 -8.62
N GLU A 59 -1.42 1.28 -8.09
CA GLU A 59 -1.17 0.00 -7.46
C GLU A 59 -1.36 -1.12 -8.49
N PHE A 60 -0.31 -1.87 -8.73
CA PHE A 60 -0.36 -3.13 -9.47
C PHE A 60 -0.64 -4.26 -8.51
N PHE A 61 -1.70 -5.04 -8.76
CA PHE A 61 -2.14 -6.09 -7.87
C PHE A 61 -2.75 -7.28 -8.62
N TRP A 62 -3.00 -8.36 -7.90
CA TRP A 62 -3.75 -9.53 -8.33
C TRP A 62 -4.66 -10.02 -7.21
N TYR A 63 -5.93 -10.28 -7.49
CA TYR A 63 -6.87 -10.82 -6.51
C TYR A 63 -6.39 -12.12 -5.83
N GLY A 64 -5.67 -13.00 -6.57
CA GLY A 64 -5.14 -14.24 -6.03
C GLY A 64 -3.80 -14.10 -5.28
N CYS A 65 -3.26 -12.89 -5.13
CA CYS A 65 -2.01 -12.65 -4.42
C CYS A 65 -2.26 -12.48 -2.91
N PRO A 66 -1.72 -13.36 -2.03
CA PRO A 66 -1.92 -13.24 -0.58
C PRO A 66 -1.32 -11.95 -0.01
N HIS A 67 -0.19 -11.50 -0.52
CA HIS A 67 0.44 -10.23 -0.10
C HIS A 67 -0.40 -9.02 -0.49
N CYS A 68 -1.09 -9.04 -1.64
CA CYS A 68 -2.04 -8.00 -2.02
C CYS A 68 -3.25 -7.99 -1.07
N TYR A 69 -3.75 -9.17 -0.69
CA TYR A 69 -4.85 -9.30 0.27
C TYR A 69 -4.50 -8.69 1.63
N VAL A 70 -3.31 -8.95 2.16
CA VAL A 70 -2.85 -8.37 3.43
C VAL A 70 -2.61 -6.85 3.31
N PHE A 71 -2.09 -6.39 2.17
CA PHE A 71 -1.80 -4.98 1.95
C PHE A 71 -3.04 -4.11 1.70
N GLU A 72 -4.12 -4.70 1.20
CA GLU A 72 -5.36 -4.01 0.78
C GLU A 72 -5.89 -3.02 1.83
N PRO A 73 -6.11 -3.38 3.12
CA PRO A 73 -6.63 -2.44 4.10
C PRO A 73 -5.73 -1.23 4.31
N THR A 74 -4.42 -1.44 4.27
CA THR A 74 -3.41 -0.40 4.50
C THR A 74 -3.38 0.62 3.37
N ILE A 75 -3.33 0.13 2.12
CA ILE A 75 -3.26 1.04 0.96
C ILE A 75 -4.58 1.77 0.72
N GLU A 76 -5.73 1.13 0.97
CA GLU A 76 -7.04 1.77 0.85
C GLU A 76 -7.24 2.88 1.89
N ALA A 77 -6.82 2.65 3.13
CA ALA A 77 -6.86 3.67 4.18
C ALA A 77 -5.98 4.87 3.83
N TRP A 78 -4.81 4.64 3.26
CA TRP A 78 -3.91 5.69 2.80
C TRP A 78 -4.42 6.42 1.57
N ALA A 79 -4.98 5.73 0.60
CA ALA A 79 -5.49 6.32 -0.62
C ALA A 79 -6.59 7.37 -0.36
N LYS A 80 -7.42 7.16 0.67
CA LYS A 80 -8.46 8.10 1.11
C LYS A 80 -7.90 9.41 1.71
N GLN A 81 -6.62 9.44 2.08
CA GLN A 81 -5.96 10.59 2.69
C GLN A 81 -5.04 11.34 1.72
N LEU A 82 -5.00 10.92 0.46
CA LEU A 82 -4.14 11.54 -0.55
C LEU A 82 -4.59 12.98 -0.85
N PRO A 83 -3.64 13.90 -1.05
CA PRO A 83 -3.95 15.28 -1.37
C PRO A 83 -4.60 15.40 -2.76
N ALA A 84 -5.32 16.50 -2.98
CA ALA A 84 -6.13 16.72 -4.19
C ALA A 84 -5.35 16.73 -5.52
N ASP A 85 -4.04 16.94 -5.46
CA ASP A 85 -3.15 16.88 -6.62
C ASP A 85 -2.67 15.46 -6.96
N VAL A 86 -3.07 14.44 -6.17
CA VAL A 86 -2.73 13.03 -6.37
C VAL A 86 -3.97 12.25 -6.75
N VAL A 87 -3.85 11.37 -7.74
CA VAL A 87 -4.89 10.41 -8.14
C VAL A 87 -4.38 9.01 -7.91
N TYR A 88 -5.15 8.23 -7.17
CA TYR A 88 -4.86 6.81 -6.94
C TYR A 88 -5.77 5.94 -7.81
N ARG A 89 -5.21 4.88 -8.38
CA ARG A 89 -5.96 3.81 -9.05
C ARG A 89 -5.28 2.47 -8.95
N LYS A 90 -6.08 1.42 -9.08
CA LYS A 90 -5.60 0.04 -9.15
C LYS A 90 -5.48 -0.42 -10.60
N VAL A 91 -4.53 -1.31 -10.85
CA VAL A 91 -4.36 -2.03 -12.11
C VAL A 91 -4.11 -3.49 -11.81
N HIS A 92 -5.01 -4.33 -12.27
CA HIS A 92 -4.85 -5.78 -12.13
C HIS A 92 -3.85 -6.29 -13.17
N VAL A 93 -2.81 -7.00 -12.72
CA VAL A 93 -1.76 -7.56 -13.60
C VAL A 93 -2.23 -8.79 -14.39
N ALA A 94 -1.43 -9.21 -15.38
CA ALA A 94 -1.72 -10.32 -16.29
C ALA A 94 -0.48 -11.18 -16.60
N PHE A 95 0.25 -11.62 -15.56
CA PHE A 95 1.50 -12.38 -15.76
C PHE A 95 1.31 -13.73 -16.46
N ARG A 96 0.16 -14.38 -16.30
CA ARG A 96 -0.16 -15.73 -16.79
C ARG A 96 -1.65 -15.86 -17.08
N GLU A 97 -2.06 -16.93 -17.78
CA GLU A 97 -3.46 -17.13 -18.18
C GLU A 97 -4.44 -17.15 -17.00
N ASN A 98 -4.11 -17.82 -15.90
CA ASN A 98 -4.97 -17.84 -14.71
C ASN A 98 -5.10 -16.46 -14.02
N VAL A 99 -4.11 -15.58 -14.19
CA VAL A 99 -4.15 -14.19 -13.70
C VAL A 99 -5.00 -13.31 -14.62
N LYS A 100 -4.96 -13.55 -15.94
CA LYS A 100 -5.78 -12.83 -16.93
C LYS A 100 -7.28 -12.98 -16.69
N ILE A 101 -7.71 -14.13 -16.19
CA ILE A 101 -9.13 -14.38 -15.84
C ILE A 101 -9.57 -13.41 -14.74
N HIS A 102 -8.76 -13.23 -13.70
CA HIS A 102 -9.04 -12.26 -12.63
C HIS A 102 -8.89 -10.81 -13.11
N GLN A 103 -7.96 -10.52 -14.03
CA GLN A 103 -7.87 -9.20 -14.63
C GLN A 103 -9.16 -8.84 -15.36
N ARG A 104 -9.74 -9.79 -16.10
CA ARG A 104 -11.00 -9.59 -16.79
C ARG A 104 -12.16 -9.39 -15.80
N LEU A 105 -12.20 -10.13 -14.70
CA LEU A 105 -13.14 -9.91 -13.60
C LEU A 105 -13.05 -8.48 -13.06
N PHE A 106 -11.84 -8.01 -12.76
CA PHE A 106 -11.59 -6.65 -12.27
C PHE A 106 -12.13 -5.59 -13.21
N PHE A 107 -11.76 -5.64 -14.48
CA PHE A 107 -12.22 -4.63 -15.46
C PHE A 107 -13.71 -4.74 -15.80
N THR A 108 -14.31 -5.92 -15.68
CA THR A 108 -15.76 -6.07 -15.78
C THR A 108 -16.47 -5.29 -14.68
N LEU A 109 -16.04 -5.49 -13.44
CA LEU A 109 -16.61 -4.80 -12.28
C LEU A 109 -16.33 -3.30 -12.30
N GLU A 110 -15.15 -2.88 -12.78
CA GLU A 110 -14.81 -1.46 -12.96
C GLU A 110 -15.75 -0.80 -13.98
N VAL A 111 -15.98 -1.43 -15.14
CA VAL A 111 -16.92 -0.93 -16.17
C VAL A 111 -18.36 -0.86 -15.64
N MET A 112 -18.74 -1.78 -14.77
CA MET A 112 -20.06 -1.79 -14.12
C MET A 112 -20.15 -0.83 -12.92
N GLY A 113 -19.06 -0.19 -12.51
CA GLY A 113 -19.01 0.65 -11.30
C GLY A 113 -19.23 -0.13 -10.00
N LYS A 114 -18.83 -1.42 -9.97
CA LYS A 114 -19.05 -2.36 -8.85
C LYS A 114 -17.76 -2.85 -8.19
N GLU A 115 -16.60 -2.53 -8.76
CA GLU A 115 -15.33 -3.09 -8.34
C GLU A 115 -15.01 -2.76 -6.87
N GLU A 116 -15.02 -1.51 -6.49
CA GLU A 116 -14.69 -1.06 -5.13
C GLU A 116 -15.62 -1.71 -4.07
N GLN A 117 -16.92 -1.77 -4.38
CA GLN A 117 -17.93 -2.37 -3.50
C GLN A 117 -17.71 -3.89 -3.31
N THR A 118 -17.28 -4.61 -4.35
CA THR A 118 -17.19 -6.08 -4.35
C THR A 118 -15.80 -6.61 -4.02
N ARG A 119 -14.75 -5.79 -4.13
CA ARG A 119 -13.35 -6.14 -3.93
C ARG A 119 -13.07 -6.88 -2.61
N PRO A 120 -13.55 -6.39 -1.45
CA PRO A 120 -13.28 -7.08 -0.18
C PRO A 120 -13.90 -8.50 -0.15
N ALA A 121 -15.08 -8.68 -0.74
CA ALA A 121 -15.74 -9.98 -0.82
C ALA A 121 -14.98 -10.93 -1.75
N ILE A 122 -14.46 -10.45 -2.89
CA ILE A 122 -13.65 -11.24 -3.83
C ILE A 122 -12.36 -11.71 -3.14
N PHE A 123 -11.62 -10.82 -2.50
CA PHE A 123 -10.42 -11.19 -1.75
C PHE A 123 -10.73 -12.23 -0.67
N ASN A 124 -11.78 -12.04 0.13
CA ASN A 124 -12.18 -12.99 1.15
C ASN A 124 -12.60 -14.35 0.58
N ALA A 125 -13.33 -14.37 -0.53
CA ALA A 125 -13.74 -15.62 -1.20
C ALA A 125 -12.51 -16.42 -1.65
N ILE A 126 -11.52 -15.78 -2.22
CA ILE A 126 -10.29 -16.42 -2.69
C ILE A 126 -9.42 -16.88 -1.51
N HIS A 127 -9.09 -15.98 -0.58
CA HIS A 127 -8.05 -16.23 0.44
C HIS A 127 -8.55 -16.92 1.70
N ARG A 128 -9.84 -16.82 2.01
CA ARG A 128 -10.46 -17.47 3.18
C ARG A 128 -11.49 -18.53 2.80
N GLY A 129 -12.22 -18.29 1.69
CA GLY A 129 -13.28 -19.19 1.22
C GLY A 129 -12.79 -20.29 0.28
N GLY A 130 -11.53 -20.30 -0.13
CA GLY A 130 -10.94 -21.28 -1.06
C GLY A 130 -11.57 -21.29 -2.45
N GLN A 131 -12.27 -20.21 -2.84
CA GLN A 131 -12.89 -20.09 -4.17
C GLN A 131 -11.88 -19.58 -5.18
N SER A 132 -11.72 -20.27 -6.30
CA SER A 132 -10.79 -19.86 -7.33
C SER A 132 -11.29 -18.67 -8.17
N LEU A 133 -12.62 -18.52 -8.29
CA LEU A 133 -13.28 -17.51 -9.15
C LEU A 133 -12.67 -17.46 -10.57
N THR A 134 -12.50 -18.62 -11.21
CA THR A 134 -11.90 -18.74 -12.54
C THR A 134 -12.90 -19.09 -13.65
N ASP A 135 -14.17 -19.30 -13.31
CA ASP A 135 -15.25 -19.52 -14.25
C ASP A 135 -16.22 -18.32 -14.24
N PRO A 136 -16.55 -17.72 -15.41
CA PRO A 136 -17.40 -16.54 -15.46
C PRO A 136 -18.82 -16.74 -14.90
N LYS A 137 -19.39 -17.95 -15.05
CA LYS A 137 -20.72 -18.25 -14.50
C LYS A 137 -20.66 -18.37 -12.97
N ALA A 138 -19.61 -19.01 -12.43
CA ALA A 138 -19.37 -19.05 -10.99
C ALA A 138 -19.12 -17.65 -10.42
N MET A 139 -18.38 -16.80 -11.14
CA MET A 139 -18.19 -15.37 -10.76
C MET A 139 -19.55 -14.65 -10.70
N ALA A 140 -20.39 -14.80 -11.74
CA ALA A 140 -21.71 -14.17 -11.79
C ALA A 140 -22.59 -14.62 -10.62
N ALA A 141 -22.61 -15.92 -10.32
CA ALA A 141 -23.37 -16.49 -9.20
C ALA A 141 -22.85 -15.96 -7.84
N PHE A 142 -21.54 -15.87 -7.65
CA PHE A 142 -20.91 -15.30 -6.45
C PHE A 142 -21.25 -13.81 -6.28
N LEU A 143 -21.29 -13.05 -7.35
CA LEU A 143 -21.49 -11.59 -7.33
C LEU A 143 -22.97 -11.19 -7.23
N ALA A 144 -23.92 -12.07 -7.58
CA ALA A 144 -25.36 -11.78 -7.56
C ALA A 144 -25.86 -11.30 -6.19
N PRO A 145 -25.56 -11.96 -5.05
CA PRO A 145 -25.97 -11.49 -3.72
C PRO A 145 -25.28 -10.19 -3.30
N LEU A 146 -24.22 -9.77 -4.00
CA LEU A 146 -23.52 -8.50 -3.79
C LEU A 146 -24.11 -7.34 -4.63
N GLY A 147 -25.25 -7.57 -5.29
CA GLY A 147 -25.95 -6.57 -6.08
C GLY A 147 -25.37 -6.34 -7.48
N VAL A 148 -24.75 -7.38 -8.06
CA VAL A 148 -24.29 -7.40 -9.45
C VAL A 148 -25.25 -8.26 -10.27
N ASP A 149 -25.87 -7.67 -11.28
CA ASP A 149 -26.75 -8.41 -12.21
C ASP A 149 -25.93 -9.43 -13.02
N SER A 150 -26.31 -10.70 -12.94
CA SER A 150 -25.57 -11.81 -13.55
C SER A 150 -25.55 -11.78 -15.07
N ALA A 151 -26.66 -11.40 -15.72
CA ALA A 151 -26.72 -11.34 -17.17
C ALA A 151 -25.86 -10.19 -17.69
N LYS A 152 -26.00 -9.00 -17.08
CA LYS A 152 -25.21 -7.83 -17.41
C LYS A 152 -23.70 -8.07 -17.12
N PHE A 153 -23.38 -8.80 -16.07
CA PHE A 153 -21.98 -9.18 -15.79
C PHE A 153 -21.41 -10.02 -16.92
N LEU A 154 -22.09 -11.07 -17.35
CA LEU A 154 -21.61 -11.95 -18.42
C LEU A 154 -21.48 -11.23 -19.76
N ASP A 155 -22.43 -10.36 -20.09
CA ASP A 155 -22.37 -9.53 -21.31
C ASP A 155 -21.18 -8.57 -21.25
N THR A 156 -21.00 -7.88 -20.10
CA THR A 156 -19.87 -6.94 -19.89
C THR A 156 -18.54 -7.68 -19.91
N TYR A 157 -18.45 -8.84 -19.27
CA TYR A 157 -17.24 -9.67 -19.23
C TYR A 157 -16.75 -10.05 -20.64
N ASN A 158 -17.68 -10.27 -21.58
CA ASN A 158 -17.37 -10.60 -22.97
C ASN A 158 -17.26 -9.38 -23.89
N SER A 159 -17.43 -8.17 -23.37
CA SER A 159 -17.43 -6.95 -24.17
C SER A 159 -16.06 -6.57 -24.71
N PHE A 160 -16.05 -5.87 -25.84
CA PHE A 160 -14.84 -5.25 -26.40
C PHE A 160 -14.21 -4.22 -25.46
N THR A 161 -15.04 -3.49 -24.70
CA THR A 161 -14.58 -2.52 -23.71
C THR A 161 -13.68 -3.17 -22.66
N VAL A 162 -14.11 -4.29 -22.08
CA VAL A 162 -13.31 -5.03 -21.09
C VAL A 162 -12.04 -5.60 -21.71
N GLN A 163 -12.13 -6.16 -22.91
CA GLN A 163 -10.96 -6.64 -23.64
C GLN A 163 -9.92 -5.52 -23.86
N THR A 164 -10.37 -4.35 -24.28
CA THR A 164 -9.50 -3.19 -24.51
C THR A 164 -8.84 -2.74 -23.21
N LYS A 165 -9.58 -2.67 -22.10
CA LYS A 165 -9.02 -2.33 -20.78
C LYS A 165 -7.97 -3.34 -20.31
N CYS A 166 -8.19 -4.63 -20.51
CA CYS A 166 -7.21 -5.67 -20.22
C CYS A 166 -5.92 -5.47 -21.01
N LEU A 167 -6.03 -5.20 -22.32
CA LEU A 167 -4.85 -4.93 -23.17
C LEU A 167 -4.11 -3.66 -22.74
N GLN A 168 -4.81 -2.59 -22.40
CA GLN A 168 -4.20 -1.35 -21.89
C GLN A 168 -3.48 -1.57 -20.57
N ALA A 169 -4.08 -2.32 -19.66
CA ALA A 169 -3.48 -2.65 -18.37
C ALA A 169 -2.21 -3.51 -18.52
N THR A 170 -2.23 -4.47 -19.43
CA THR A 170 -1.02 -5.29 -19.73
C THR A 170 0.08 -4.41 -20.31
N LYS A 171 -0.22 -3.52 -21.27
CA LYS A 171 0.77 -2.57 -21.78
C LYS A 171 1.32 -1.64 -20.70
N LEU A 172 0.47 -1.20 -19.78
CA LEU A 172 0.90 -0.37 -18.67
C LEU A 172 1.81 -1.15 -17.72
N GLN A 173 1.47 -2.39 -17.37
CA GLN A 173 2.31 -3.31 -16.61
C GLN A 173 3.70 -3.43 -17.25
N ASP A 174 3.77 -3.64 -18.56
CA ASP A 174 5.01 -3.77 -19.31
C ASP A 174 5.81 -2.45 -19.30
N SER A 175 5.13 -1.30 -19.45
CA SER A 175 5.77 0.03 -19.42
C SER A 175 6.45 0.34 -18.07
N TYR A 176 5.95 -0.23 -16.99
CA TYR A 176 6.53 -0.12 -15.65
C TYR A 176 7.50 -1.25 -15.32
N ASN A 177 7.69 -2.24 -16.19
CA ASN A 177 8.45 -3.47 -15.96
C ASN A 177 8.01 -4.18 -14.66
N ILE A 178 6.70 -4.31 -14.45
CA ILE A 178 6.16 -4.95 -13.23
C ILE A 178 6.35 -6.46 -13.33
N ASP A 179 7.12 -7.02 -12.41
CA ASP A 179 7.45 -8.45 -12.29
C ASP A 179 6.87 -9.11 -11.03
N GLY A 180 6.33 -8.33 -10.11
CA GLY A 180 5.73 -8.80 -8.86
C GLY A 180 4.65 -7.87 -8.31
N VAL A 181 3.81 -8.41 -7.43
CA VAL A 181 2.72 -7.67 -6.78
C VAL A 181 2.62 -8.01 -5.30
N PRO A 182 2.15 -7.07 -4.46
CA PRO A 182 1.76 -5.70 -4.80
C PRO A 182 2.95 -4.81 -5.13
N THR A 183 2.78 -3.91 -6.11
CA THR A 183 3.77 -2.87 -6.43
C THR A 183 3.05 -1.54 -6.60
N VAL A 184 3.61 -0.48 -6.02
CA VAL A 184 3.08 0.88 -6.06
C VAL A 184 4.00 1.75 -6.92
N ALA A 185 3.46 2.26 -8.02
CA ALA A 185 4.13 3.24 -8.88
C ALA A 185 3.70 4.65 -8.51
N ILE A 186 4.65 5.59 -8.46
CA ILE A 186 4.40 6.95 -8.02
C ILE A 186 4.91 7.94 -9.07
N GLY A 187 3.99 8.75 -9.61
CA GLY A 187 4.25 9.82 -10.56
C GLY A 187 4.91 9.36 -11.85
N GLY A 188 4.72 8.09 -12.24
CA GLY A 188 5.34 7.51 -13.43
C GLY A 188 6.87 7.41 -13.35
N ARG A 189 7.47 7.59 -12.18
CA ARG A 189 8.93 7.71 -12.00
C ARG A 189 9.52 6.76 -10.98
N PHE A 190 8.76 6.35 -9.99
CA PHE A 190 9.25 5.55 -8.87
C PHE A 190 8.38 4.33 -8.65
N LEU A 191 9.01 3.23 -8.24
CA LEU A 191 8.36 2.00 -7.79
C LEU A 191 8.76 1.69 -6.36
N THR A 192 7.81 1.24 -5.57
CA THR A 192 8.04 0.63 -4.26
C THR A 192 7.06 -0.52 -4.05
N SER A 193 7.32 -1.34 -3.04
CA SER A 193 6.43 -2.45 -2.64
C SER A 193 6.63 -2.74 -1.16
N PRO A 194 5.73 -3.47 -0.49
CA PRO A 194 5.97 -3.94 0.87
C PRO A 194 7.29 -4.71 1.00
N ALA A 195 7.61 -5.57 0.04
CA ALA A 195 8.86 -6.33 0.01
C ALA A 195 10.09 -5.42 -0.11
N MET A 196 10.06 -4.42 -0.99
CA MET A 196 11.15 -3.44 -1.14
C MET A 196 11.29 -2.58 0.10
N ALA A 197 10.19 -2.04 0.62
CA ALA A 197 10.19 -1.15 1.79
C ALA A 197 10.71 -1.85 3.06
N GLY A 198 10.52 -3.17 3.14
CA GLY A 198 11.00 -4.02 4.21
C GLY A 198 12.34 -4.71 3.94
N PHE A 199 13.10 -4.30 2.92
CA PHE A 199 14.35 -4.94 2.55
C PHE A 199 15.28 -5.16 3.75
N GLY A 200 15.66 -6.44 3.98
CA GLY A 200 16.53 -6.85 5.07
C GLY A 200 15.86 -6.94 6.46
N LEU A 201 14.57 -6.71 6.56
CA LEU A 201 13.81 -6.78 7.81
C LEU A 201 13.06 -8.11 7.95
N ARG A 202 12.85 -8.54 9.19
CA ARG A 202 12.00 -9.68 9.57
C ARG A 202 10.86 -9.16 10.44
N VAL A 203 9.81 -8.68 9.80
CA VAL A 203 8.63 -8.08 10.43
C VAL A 203 7.36 -8.65 9.81
N SER A 204 6.19 -8.36 10.37
CA SER A 204 4.92 -8.83 9.82
C SER A 204 4.62 -8.21 8.45
N GLU A 205 3.75 -8.84 7.64
CA GLU A 205 3.32 -8.31 6.35
C GLU A 205 2.57 -6.98 6.50
N GLU A 206 1.81 -6.81 7.58
CA GLU A 206 1.13 -5.55 7.90
C GLU A 206 2.15 -4.43 8.13
N GLU A 207 3.24 -4.72 8.85
CA GLU A 207 4.31 -3.74 9.05
C GLU A 207 5.05 -3.43 7.75
N LEU A 208 5.29 -4.42 6.89
CA LEU A 208 5.83 -4.20 5.55
C LEU A 208 4.92 -3.26 4.74
N GLY A 209 3.61 -3.43 4.84
CA GLY A 209 2.62 -2.54 4.23
C GLY A 209 2.73 -1.10 4.73
N GLN A 210 2.82 -0.89 6.04
CA GLN A 210 3.00 0.44 6.64
C GLN A 210 4.31 1.11 6.18
N ARG A 211 5.39 0.34 6.07
CA ARG A 211 6.67 0.82 5.54
C ARG A 211 6.58 1.22 4.07
N CYS A 212 5.85 0.45 3.26
CA CYS A 212 5.57 0.80 1.86
C CYS A 212 4.87 2.16 1.76
N ILE A 213 3.88 2.41 2.61
CA ILE A 213 3.19 3.71 2.68
C ILE A 213 4.15 4.84 3.09
N ALA A 214 5.02 4.60 4.06
CA ALA A 214 6.03 5.58 4.47
C ALA A 214 6.97 5.94 3.31
N VAL A 215 7.41 4.95 2.53
CA VAL A 215 8.21 5.16 1.31
C VAL A 215 7.41 5.91 0.25
N ALA A 216 6.15 5.57 0.02
CA ALA A 216 5.28 6.26 -0.91
C ALA A 216 5.12 7.74 -0.55
N ASN A 217 4.90 8.05 0.73
CA ASN A 217 4.83 9.42 1.23
C ASN A 217 6.14 10.21 1.02
N TYR A 218 7.29 9.56 1.17
CA TYR A 218 8.59 10.15 0.85
C TYR A 218 8.74 10.44 -0.65
N LEU A 219 8.22 9.58 -1.52
CA LEU A 219 8.35 9.71 -2.97
C LEU A 219 7.39 10.74 -3.60
N LEU A 220 6.22 10.98 -3.00
CA LEU A 220 5.24 11.95 -3.53
C LEU A 220 5.82 13.35 -3.74
N PRO A 221 6.51 14.00 -2.77
CA PRO A 221 7.14 15.30 -3.01
C PRO A 221 8.26 15.24 -4.05
N LEU A 222 8.96 14.11 -4.20
CA LEU A 222 9.96 13.94 -5.25
C LEU A 222 9.32 13.83 -6.64
N ALA A 223 8.14 13.22 -6.72
CA ALA A 223 7.38 13.12 -7.96
C ALA A 223 6.81 14.48 -8.42
N ARG A 224 6.62 15.47 -7.52
CA ARG A 224 6.22 16.84 -7.85
C ARG A 224 7.33 17.67 -8.52
N LYS A 225 8.57 17.32 -8.23
CA LYS A 225 9.73 18.02 -8.83
C LYS A 225 9.92 17.50 -10.26
N LYS A 226 9.84 18.40 -11.24
CA LYS A 226 10.10 18.10 -12.66
C LYS A 226 11.57 17.76 -12.90
#